data_fb2b50968faf387b19fb06f87f68f819
#
_entry.id   fb2b50968faf387b19fb06f87f68f819
#
_cell.length_a   1.000
_cell.length_b   1.000
_cell.length_c   1.000
_cell.angle_alpha   90.00
_cell.angle_beta   90.00
_cell.angle_gamma   90.00
#
_symmetry.space_group_name_H-M   'P 1'
#
loop_
_entity.id
_entity.type
_entity.pdbx_description
1 polymer ?
#
loop_
_entity_poly.entity_id
_entity_poly.type
_entity_poly.pdbx_seq_one_letter_code
_entity_poly.pdbx_strand_id
1 'polypeptide(L)' 'AAHIADVMRGNEKAVTQYREGKQQTVGFLVGQVIKATGGKANPSLVKDLLKKTLDQS' A
#
# COMPACT_ATOMS: atom_id res chain seq x y z
N ALA A 1 -2.96 2.79 -9.99
CA ALA A 1 -4.08 3.25 -9.17
C ALA A 1 -5.02 2.12 -8.82
N ALA A 2 -5.45 1.33 -9.80
CA ALA A 2 -6.39 0.24 -9.55
C ALA A 2 -5.80 -0.83 -8.64
N HIS A 3 -4.51 -1.13 -8.79
CA HIS A 3 -3.85 -2.15 -7.98
C HIS A 3 -3.77 -1.77 -6.51
N ILE A 4 -3.58 -0.48 -6.23
CA ILE A 4 -3.49 -0.02 -4.85
C ILE A 4 -4.83 -0.22 -4.15
N ALA A 5 -5.93 0.14 -4.80
CA ALA A 5 -7.25 -0.04 -4.22
C ALA A 5 -7.55 -1.53 -3.96
N ASP A 6 -7.17 -2.39 -4.89
CA ASP A 6 -7.38 -3.84 -4.74
C ASP A 6 -6.57 -4.39 -3.57
N VAL A 7 -5.31 -3.97 -3.45
CA VAL A 7 -4.45 -4.39 -2.35
C VAL A 7 -5.02 -3.92 -1.02
N MET A 8 -5.51 -2.67 -0.95
CA MET A 8 -6.10 -2.15 0.28
C MET A 8 -7.33 -2.92 0.70
N ARG A 9 -8.17 -3.31 -0.26
CA ARG A 9 -9.37 -4.11 0.05
C ARG A 9 -9.02 -5.47 0.62
N GLY A 10 -7.96 -6.09 0.11
CA GLY A 10 -7.55 -7.40 0.59
C GLY A 10 -6.74 -7.35 1.87
N ASN A 11 -6.32 -6.17 2.31
CA ASN A 11 -5.44 -6.02 3.46
C ASN A 11 -5.95 -4.94 4.41
N GLU A 12 -7.23 -5.00 4.76
CA GLU A 12 -7.84 -3.99 5.62
C GLU A 12 -7.17 -3.87 6.97
N LYS A 13 -6.71 -5.00 7.53
CA LYS A 13 -6.01 -4.98 8.81
C LYS A 13 -4.71 -4.19 8.71
N ALA A 14 -3.99 -4.35 7.59
CA ALA A 14 -2.76 -3.61 7.37
C ALA A 14 -3.02 -2.12 7.26
N VAL A 15 -4.09 -1.73 6.56
CA VAL A 15 -4.48 -0.33 6.43
C VAL A 15 -4.80 0.25 7.81
N THR A 16 -5.54 -0.48 8.62
CA THR A 16 -5.88 -0.07 9.98
C THR A 16 -4.62 0.13 10.82
N GLN A 17 -3.68 -0.81 10.75
CA GLN A 17 -2.43 -0.72 11.49
C GLN A 17 -1.61 0.50 11.07
N TYR A 18 -1.59 0.80 9.78
CA TYR A 18 -0.92 2.00 9.30
C TYR A 18 -1.52 3.26 9.94
N ARG A 19 -2.84 3.33 9.99
CA ARG A 19 -3.55 4.47 10.58
C ARG A 19 -3.29 4.60 12.07
N GLU A 20 -2.99 3.48 12.74
CA GLU A 20 -2.63 3.47 14.14
C GLU A 20 -1.19 3.91 14.39
N GLY A 21 -0.44 4.21 13.34
CA GLY A 21 0.93 4.69 13.44
C GLY A 21 2.00 3.64 13.16
N LYS A 22 1.61 2.43 12.77
CA LYS A 22 2.58 1.37 12.47
C LYS A 22 3.08 1.49 11.04
N GLN A 23 4.13 2.29 10.87
CA GLN A 23 4.67 2.55 9.54
C GLN A 23 5.26 1.33 8.85
N GLN A 24 5.61 0.31 9.59
CA GLN A 24 6.11 -0.94 9.02
C GLN A 24 5.12 -1.55 8.04
N THR A 25 3.84 -1.29 8.25
CA THR A 25 2.78 -1.79 7.39
C THR A 25 2.86 -1.23 5.97
N VAL A 26 3.41 -0.04 5.82
CA VAL A 26 3.60 0.56 4.49
C VAL A 26 4.49 -0.33 3.63
N GLY A 27 5.59 -0.83 4.20
CA GLY A 27 6.49 -1.73 3.48
C GLY A 27 5.79 -3.00 3.03
N PHE A 28 4.95 -3.56 3.88
CA PHE A 28 4.16 -4.73 3.53
C PHE A 28 3.23 -4.43 2.35
N LEU A 29 2.50 -3.32 2.43
CA LEU A 29 1.58 -2.95 1.37
C LEU A 29 2.30 -2.65 0.06
N VAL A 30 3.46 -1.98 0.12
CA VAL A 30 4.29 -1.74 -1.06
C VAL A 30 4.65 -3.07 -1.72
N GLY A 31 5.09 -4.04 -0.93
CA GLY A 31 5.42 -5.36 -1.45
C GLY A 31 4.25 -6.02 -2.14
N GLN A 32 3.05 -5.91 -1.57
CA GLN A 32 1.85 -6.49 -2.17
C GLN A 32 1.52 -5.84 -3.51
N VAL A 33 1.63 -4.52 -3.59
CA VAL A 33 1.36 -3.81 -4.85
C VAL A 33 2.37 -4.21 -5.91
N ILE A 34 3.65 -4.27 -5.56
CA ILE A 34 4.70 -4.66 -6.49
C ILE A 34 4.44 -6.08 -7.01
N LYS A 35 4.06 -6.98 -6.13
CA LYS A 35 3.74 -8.35 -6.49
C LYS A 35 2.54 -8.40 -7.45
N ALA A 36 1.53 -7.57 -7.20
CA ALA A 36 0.36 -7.51 -8.05
C ALA A 36 0.67 -7.01 -9.46
N THR A 37 1.72 -6.18 -9.60
CA THR A 37 2.15 -5.67 -10.91
C THR A 37 3.20 -6.55 -11.57
N GLY A 38 3.51 -7.70 -10.99
CA GLY A 38 4.52 -8.59 -11.53
C GLY A 38 5.95 -8.08 -11.37
N GLY A 39 6.19 -7.26 -10.37
CA GLY A 39 7.51 -6.72 -10.09
C GLY A 39 7.90 -5.51 -10.93
N LYS A 40 6.96 -4.97 -11.70
CA LYS A 40 7.26 -3.85 -12.60
C LYS A 40 7.08 -2.48 -11.96
N ALA A 41 6.43 -2.41 -10.81
CA ALA A 41 6.18 -1.14 -10.15
C ALA A 41 7.44 -0.61 -9.47
N ASN A 42 7.60 0.72 -9.49
CA ASN A 42 8.69 1.38 -8.79
C ASN A 42 8.34 1.48 -7.30
N PRO A 43 9.14 0.87 -6.39
CA PRO A 43 8.82 0.88 -4.97
C PRO A 43 8.66 2.28 -4.38
N SER A 44 9.48 3.23 -4.81
CA SER A 44 9.39 4.60 -4.30
C SER A 44 8.07 5.25 -4.68
N LEU A 45 7.65 5.08 -5.93
CA LEU A 45 6.38 5.63 -6.40
C LEU A 45 5.21 4.95 -5.71
N VAL A 46 5.27 3.63 -5.54
CA VAL A 46 4.22 2.88 -4.86
C VAL A 46 4.07 3.36 -3.42
N LYS A 47 5.19 3.56 -2.74
CA LYS A 47 5.17 4.04 -1.36
C LYS A 47 4.50 5.41 -1.27
N ASP A 48 4.87 6.33 -2.16
CA ASP A 48 4.30 7.67 -2.17
C ASP A 48 2.79 7.62 -2.45
N LEU A 49 2.39 6.83 -3.43
CA LEU A 49 0.98 6.69 -3.79
C LEU A 49 0.17 6.07 -2.65
N LEU A 50 0.73 5.07 -1.98
CA LEU A 50 0.08 4.43 -0.85
C LEU A 50 -0.13 5.41 0.29
N LYS A 51 0.91 6.15 0.65
CA LYS A 51 0.79 7.14 1.72
C LYS A 51 -0.25 8.18 1.40
N LYS A 52 -0.25 8.67 0.18
CA LYS A 52 -1.21 9.67 -0.26
C LYS A 52 -2.64 9.12 -0.21
N THR A 53 -2.83 7.91 -0.68
CA THR A 53 -4.13 7.27 -0.68
C THR A 53 -4.63 7.02 0.74
N LEU A 54 -3.75 6.53 1.62
CA LEU A 54 -4.10 6.26 3.01
C LEU A 54 -4.40 7.54 3.78
N ASP A 55 -3.65 8.59 3.52
CA ASP A 55 -3.86 9.87 4.20
C ASP A 55 -5.17 10.54 3.78
N GLN A 56 -5.63 10.26 2.57
CA GLN A 56 -6.88 10.82 2.05
C GLN A 56 -8.11 10.03 2.48
N SER A 57 -7.93 8.82 2.90
CA SER A 57 -9.04 7.98 3.31
C SER A 57 -9.26 8.07 4.83
#